data_31a346b12dc07cd4e0f80e005434e877
#
_entry.id   31a346b12dc07cd4e0f80e005434e877
#
_cell.length_a   1.000
_cell.length_b   1.000
_cell.length_c   1.000
_cell.angle_alpha   90.00
_cell.angle_beta   90.00
_cell.angle_gamma   90.00
#
_symmetry.space_group_name_H-M   'P 1'
#
loop_
_entity.id
_entity.type
_entity.pdbx_description
1 polymer ?
#
loop_
_entity_poly.entity_id
_entity_poly.type
_entity_poly.pdbx_seq_one_letter_code
_entity_poly.pdbx_strand_id
1 'polypeptide(L)'
;MAKFTLNPNPIFKADVKIRVAGKSEPEVVTFTFNHLPMSKLEELKNESVNKFFTQIIADWAIEEPYHEDNLKLLFDNYPSAAGAITTTYYNELLGNREKN
;
A
#
# COMPACT_ATOMS: atom_id res chain seq x y z
N MET A 1 -11.33 24.70 -0.95
CA MET A 1 -11.60 23.56 -1.82
C MET A 1 -10.48 23.37 -2.83
N ALA A 2 -9.99 22.17 -2.94
CA ALA A 2 -8.90 21.88 -3.88
C ALA A 2 -9.42 21.84 -5.29
N LYS A 3 -8.65 22.39 -6.21
CA LYS A 3 -8.97 22.28 -7.63
C LYS A 3 -8.58 20.92 -8.15
N PHE A 4 -9.40 20.37 -9.01
CA PHE A 4 -9.04 19.15 -9.73
C PHE A 4 -8.01 19.49 -10.79
N THR A 5 -6.93 18.72 -10.85
CA THR A 5 -5.89 18.88 -11.86
C THR A 5 -5.60 17.51 -12.48
N LEU A 6 -5.03 17.53 -13.68
CA LEU A 6 -4.70 16.26 -14.35
C LEU A 6 -3.55 15.53 -13.68
N ASN A 7 -2.67 16.27 -13.01
CA ASN A 7 -1.56 15.67 -12.27
C ASN A 7 -1.92 15.65 -10.81
N PRO A 8 -2.13 14.45 -10.23
CA PRO A 8 -2.50 14.36 -8.82
C PRO A 8 -1.31 14.63 -7.92
N ASN A 9 -1.60 14.74 -6.62
CA ASN A 9 -0.53 14.77 -5.64
C ASN A 9 0.32 13.51 -5.80
N PRO A 10 1.65 13.63 -5.70
CA PRO A 10 2.51 12.46 -5.95
C PRO A 10 2.42 11.37 -4.87
N ILE A 11 1.91 11.71 -3.70
CA ILE A 11 1.76 10.74 -2.62
C ILE A 11 0.39 10.91 -1.96
N PHE A 12 -0.07 9.83 -1.33
CA PHE A 12 -1.26 9.87 -0.49
C PHE A 12 -1.10 8.86 0.64
N LYS A 13 -1.86 9.05 1.71
CA LYS A 13 -1.84 8.14 2.86
C LYS A 13 -3.13 7.35 2.92
N ALA A 14 -3.03 6.10 3.36
CA ALA A 14 -4.20 5.27 3.56
C ALA A 14 -3.91 4.26 4.66
N ASP A 15 -4.95 3.89 5.40
CA ASP A 15 -4.84 2.90 6.46
C ASP A 15 -5.04 1.51 5.88
N VAL A 16 -4.12 0.62 6.19
CA VAL A 16 -4.15 -0.76 5.74
C VAL A 16 -4.46 -1.64 6.95
N LYS A 17 -5.43 -2.53 6.81
CA LYS A 17 -5.81 -3.45 7.87
C LYS A 17 -5.09 -4.77 7.64
N ILE A 18 -4.17 -5.11 8.55
CA ILE A 18 -3.34 -6.30 8.43
C ILE A 18 -3.81 -7.32 9.46
N ARG A 19 -4.19 -8.49 8.99
CA ARG A 19 -4.59 -9.58 9.88
C ARG A 19 -3.37 -10.18 10.56
N VAL A 20 -3.49 -10.37 11.87
CA VAL A 20 -2.43 -10.96 12.68
C VAL A 20 -2.94 -12.27 13.26
N ALA A 21 -2.16 -13.33 13.09
CA ALA A 21 -2.53 -14.64 13.61
C ALA A 21 -2.79 -14.57 15.12
N GLY A 22 -3.89 -15.16 15.55
CA GLY A 22 -4.25 -15.18 16.96
C GLY A 22 -5.03 -13.99 17.45
N LYS A 23 -5.24 -12.97 16.60
CA LYS A 23 -6.02 -11.79 16.98
C LYS A 23 -7.33 -11.76 16.20
N SER A 24 -8.41 -11.37 16.85
CA SER A 24 -9.72 -11.26 16.21
C SER A 24 -9.85 -9.97 15.41
N GLU A 25 -9.12 -8.92 15.79
CA GLU A 25 -9.16 -7.62 15.13
C GLU A 25 -7.89 -7.42 14.31
N PRO A 26 -7.98 -6.81 13.12
CA PRO A 26 -6.76 -6.50 12.37
C PRO A 26 -6.01 -5.34 13.00
N GLU A 27 -4.71 -5.30 12.75
CA GLU A 27 -3.90 -4.14 13.10
C GLU A 27 -4.01 -3.12 11.97
N VAL A 28 -4.18 -1.86 12.32
CA VAL A 28 -4.31 -0.79 11.33
C VAL A 28 -2.98 -0.06 11.24
N VAL A 29 -2.41 -0.02 10.04
CA VAL A 29 -1.12 0.62 9.80
C VAL A 29 -1.31 1.64 8.68
N THR A 30 -0.90 2.88 8.93
CA THR A 30 -0.96 3.92 7.90
C THR A 30 0.25 3.80 6.98
N PHE A 31 -0.01 3.68 5.70
CA PHE A 31 1.03 3.67 4.68
C PHE A 31 0.98 4.96 3.88
N THR A 32 2.15 5.44 3.47
CA THR A 32 2.26 6.52 2.50
C THR A 32 2.56 5.88 1.16
N PHE A 33 1.70 6.13 0.19
CA PHE A 33 1.81 5.52 -1.13
C PHE A 33 2.22 6.53 -2.18
N ASN A 34 2.92 6.04 -3.20
CA ASN A 34 3.18 6.82 -4.40
C ASN A 34 2.00 6.67 -5.34
N HIS A 35 1.47 7.80 -5.83
CA HIS A 35 0.35 7.77 -6.75
C HIS A 35 0.89 7.55 -8.17
N LEU A 36 0.95 6.29 -8.58
CA LEU A 36 1.49 5.93 -9.89
C LEU A 36 0.39 5.92 -10.95
N PRO A 37 0.70 6.33 -12.18
CA PRO A 37 -0.30 6.23 -13.25
C PRO A 37 -0.55 4.77 -13.62
N MET A 38 -1.74 4.51 -14.16
CA MET A 38 -2.12 3.14 -14.52
C MET A 38 -1.14 2.50 -15.51
N SER A 39 -0.57 3.31 -16.41
CA SER A 39 0.41 2.79 -17.37
C SER A 39 1.65 2.24 -16.65
N LYS A 40 2.08 2.91 -15.58
CA LYS A 40 3.22 2.44 -14.79
C LYS A 40 2.86 1.16 -14.02
N LEU A 41 1.66 1.10 -13.49
CA LEU A 41 1.20 -0.09 -12.77
C LEU A 41 1.11 -1.29 -13.70
N GLU A 42 0.70 -1.08 -14.96
CA GLU A 42 0.68 -2.16 -15.94
C GLU A 42 2.08 -2.69 -16.22
N GLU A 43 3.06 -1.78 -16.33
CA GLU A 43 4.45 -2.20 -16.49
C GLU A 43 4.92 -3.04 -15.31
N LEU A 44 4.54 -2.64 -14.10
CA LEU A 44 4.98 -3.33 -12.88
C LEU A 44 4.41 -4.72 -12.75
N LYS A 45 3.32 -5.03 -13.43
CA LYS A 45 2.76 -6.39 -13.42
C LYS A 45 3.73 -7.42 -13.99
N ASN A 46 4.65 -6.98 -14.83
CA ASN A 46 5.65 -7.86 -15.46
C ASN A 46 6.96 -7.91 -14.68
N GLU A 47 7.04 -7.17 -13.57
CA GLU A 47 8.22 -7.13 -12.72
C GLU A 47 8.01 -8.03 -11.52
N SER A 48 9.04 -8.15 -10.68
CA SER A 48 8.93 -8.96 -9.48
C SER A 48 7.92 -8.32 -8.52
N VAL A 49 7.33 -9.17 -7.66
CA VAL A 49 6.41 -8.71 -6.62
C VAL A 49 7.08 -7.67 -5.73
N ASN A 50 8.33 -7.93 -5.39
CA ASN A 50 9.08 -7.02 -4.53
C ASN A 50 9.22 -5.65 -5.17
N LYS A 51 9.49 -5.60 -6.47
CA LYS A 51 9.62 -4.33 -7.17
C LYS A 51 8.29 -3.57 -7.19
N PHE A 52 7.19 -4.29 -7.40
CA PHE A 52 5.88 -3.67 -7.36
C PHE A 52 5.66 -2.93 -6.03
N PHE A 53 5.89 -3.61 -4.91
CA PHE A 53 5.64 -3.01 -3.61
C PHE A 53 6.59 -1.87 -3.30
N THR A 54 7.87 -1.99 -3.66
CA THR A 54 8.82 -0.90 -3.41
C THR A 54 8.52 0.34 -4.24
N GLN A 55 7.83 0.18 -5.37
CA GLN A 55 7.44 1.32 -6.19
C GLN A 55 6.19 2.01 -5.66
N ILE A 56 5.22 1.26 -5.14
CA ILE A 56 3.97 1.88 -4.68
C ILE A 56 4.04 2.41 -3.25
N ILE A 57 4.95 1.87 -2.42
CA ILE A 57 5.04 2.30 -1.02
C ILE A 57 6.17 3.32 -0.88
N ALA A 58 5.84 4.50 -0.34
CA ALA A 58 6.84 5.52 -0.06
C ALA A 58 7.33 5.48 1.38
N ASP A 59 6.43 5.12 2.32
CA ASP A 59 6.77 5.10 3.74
C ASP A 59 5.67 4.37 4.50
N TRP A 60 5.89 4.10 5.75
CA TRP A 60 4.88 3.48 6.61
C TRP A 60 5.02 3.99 8.05
N ALA A 61 3.96 3.78 8.84
CA ALA A 61 3.93 4.17 10.25
C ALA A 61 4.16 2.96 11.15
N ILE A 62 5.19 2.18 10.84
CA ILE A 62 5.64 1.07 11.67
C ILE A 62 6.89 1.54 12.40
N GLU A 63 7.10 1.04 13.62
CA GLU A 63 8.23 1.47 14.44
C GLU A 63 9.56 1.27 13.71
N GLU A 64 9.75 0.11 13.10
CA GLU A 64 10.94 -0.15 12.31
C GLU A 64 10.88 0.68 11.01
N PRO A 65 11.99 1.31 10.63
CA PRO A 65 11.95 2.19 9.45
C PRO A 65 11.65 1.44 8.17
N TYR A 66 11.00 2.15 7.23
CA TYR A 66 10.66 1.57 5.95
C TYR A 66 11.91 1.42 5.07
N HIS A 67 12.24 0.21 4.70
CA HIS A 67 13.18 -0.08 3.62
C HIS A 67 12.94 -1.52 3.16
N GLU A 68 13.62 -1.89 2.09
CA GLU A 68 13.33 -3.15 1.40
C GLU A 68 13.44 -4.37 2.31
N ASP A 69 14.46 -4.41 3.16
CA ASP A 69 14.64 -5.57 4.04
C ASP A 69 13.50 -5.69 5.04
N ASN A 70 13.06 -4.56 5.59
CA ASN A 70 11.93 -4.58 6.53
C ASN A 70 10.62 -4.88 5.83
N LEU A 71 10.47 -4.50 4.57
CA LEU A 71 9.29 -4.87 3.79
C LEU A 71 9.23 -6.39 3.59
N LYS A 72 10.36 -7.01 3.29
CA LYS A 72 10.42 -8.47 3.17
C LYS A 72 10.08 -9.15 4.48
N LEU A 73 10.56 -8.60 5.58
CA LEU A 73 10.26 -9.13 6.91
C LEU A 73 8.77 -9.03 7.22
N LEU A 74 8.15 -7.92 6.83
CA LEU A 74 6.71 -7.75 7.02
C LEU A 74 5.95 -8.85 6.28
N PHE A 75 6.28 -9.09 5.02
CA PHE A 75 5.58 -10.11 4.23
C PHE A 75 5.85 -11.53 4.73
N ASP A 76 7.05 -11.75 5.24
CA ASP A 76 7.43 -13.07 5.75
C ASP A 76 6.66 -13.41 7.03
N ASN A 77 6.50 -12.43 7.91
CA ASN A 77 5.85 -12.64 9.20
C ASN A 77 4.34 -12.41 9.17
N TYR A 78 3.85 -11.60 8.23
CA TYR A 78 2.43 -11.27 8.11
C TYR A 78 1.98 -11.49 6.67
N PRO A 79 1.75 -12.76 6.29
CA PRO A 79 1.46 -13.07 4.87
C PRO A 79 0.24 -12.36 4.31
N SER A 80 -0.70 -11.94 5.17
CA SER A 80 -1.89 -11.22 4.69
C SER A 80 -1.57 -9.79 4.28
N ALA A 81 -0.40 -9.27 4.65
CA ALA A 81 -0.08 -7.86 4.41
C ALA A 81 -0.01 -7.51 2.94
N ALA A 82 0.55 -8.39 2.12
CA ALA A 82 0.70 -8.10 0.69
C ALA A 82 -0.65 -7.86 0.03
N GLY A 83 -1.62 -8.74 0.27
CA GLY A 83 -2.96 -8.57 -0.28
C GLY A 83 -3.67 -7.35 0.27
N ALA A 84 -3.54 -7.11 1.57
CA ALA A 84 -4.17 -5.95 2.20
C ALA A 84 -3.64 -4.64 1.63
N ILE A 85 -2.32 -4.54 1.46
CA ILE A 85 -1.70 -3.34 0.89
C ILE A 85 -2.16 -3.13 -0.55
N THR A 86 -2.13 -4.19 -1.37
CA THR A 86 -2.54 -4.11 -2.77
C THR A 86 -4.00 -3.68 -2.90
N THR A 87 -4.87 -4.32 -2.12
CA THR A 87 -6.30 -4.00 -2.16
C THR A 87 -6.55 -2.55 -1.75
N THR A 88 -5.92 -2.11 -0.66
CA THR A 88 -6.08 -0.74 -0.19
C THR A 88 -5.60 0.26 -1.23
N TYR A 89 -4.44 -0.01 -1.83
CA TYR A 89 -3.87 0.88 -2.83
C TYR A 89 -4.82 1.06 -4.02
N TYR A 90 -5.30 -0.05 -4.60
CA TYR A 90 -6.19 0.04 -5.75
C TYR A 90 -7.55 0.62 -5.38
N ASN A 91 -8.05 0.31 -4.19
CA ASN A 91 -9.32 0.90 -3.76
C ASN A 91 -9.22 2.42 -3.67
N GLU A 92 -8.09 2.94 -3.19
CA GLU A 92 -7.89 4.39 -3.14
C GLU A 92 -7.79 4.99 -4.54
N LEU A 93 -7.07 4.34 -5.45
CA LEU A 93 -6.95 4.85 -6.82
C LEU A 93 -8.27 4.84 -7.56
N LEU A 94 -9.08 3.81 -7.36
CA LEU A 94 -10.33 3.63 -8.08
C LEU A 94 -11.53 4.24 -7.37
N GLY A 95 -11.32 4.76 -6.17
CA GLY A 95 -12.42 5.32 -5.39
C GLY A 95 -13.34 4.28 -4.79
N ASN A 96 -12.93 3.02 -4.72
CA ASN A 96 -13.73 1.92 -4.17
C ASN A 96 -13.44 1.76 -2.68
N ARG A 97 -14.09 2.55 -1.87
CA ARG A 97 -13.87 2.50 -0.45
C ARG A 97 -14.75 1.45 0.20
N GLU A 98 -14.20 0.83 1.24
CA GLU A 98 -14.95 -0.10 2.06
C GLU A 98 -16.10 0.59 2.73
N LYS A 99 -17.27 -0.04 2.73
CA LYS A 99 -18.41 0.45 3.50
C LYS A 99 -18.41 -0.19 4.88
N ASN A 100 -18.77 0.60 5.86
CA ASN A 100 -18.88 0.10 7.22
C ASN A 100 -20.28 -0.36 7.52
#